data_88144dd43ab1e1dd1e26f84b21133289
#
_entry.id   88144dd43ab1e1dd1e26f84b21133289
#
_cell.length_a   1.000
_cell.length_b   1.000
_cell.length_c   1.000
_cell.angle_alpha   90.00
_cell.angle_beta   90.00
_cell.angle_gamma   90.00
#
_symmetry.space_group_name_H-M   'P 1'
#
loop_
_entity.id
_entity.type
_entity.pdbx_description
1 polymer ?
#
loop_
_entity_poly.entity_id
_entity_poly.type
_entity_poly.pdbx_seq_one_letter_code
_entity_poly.pdbx_strand_id
1 'polypeptide(L)'
;MEHITGPDFPTGGIIMGRSGIRAAYATGRGKVVVRAKTEFETFNKDRQRIIVTELPYQVNKRQLIKTIAEQVKDKRLDGISDLRDETDRNGMRIVIELKKDANGQVVLNNLFKQTALQSNFSIIMLALVDNQKQPKILSLRQILDEYLAHQMNVLTRRTQYDLRKAQERAHLLEGLLIAQDNIDEVIHIIRTSYDNAKQRLMERFSLDDVQ
;
A
#
# COMPACT_ATOMS: atom_id res chain seq x y z
N MET A 1 6.47 -11.98 -14.53
CA MET A 1 6.65 -12.80 -13.31
C MET A 1 8.10 -13.21 -13.07
N GLU A 2 9.00 -12.85 -13.94
CA GLU A 2 10.44 -13.06 -13.71
C GLU A 2 10.96 -12.14 -12.59
N HIS A 3 10.47 -10.89 -12.56
CA HIS A 3 10.90 -9.85 -11.60
C HIS A 3 10.00 -9.73 -10.38
N ILE A 4 8.73 -10.15 -10.46
CA ILE A 4 7.75 -10.08 -9.37
C ILE A 4 7.19 -11.49 -9.15
N THR A 5 7.60 -12.14 -8.07
CA THR A 5 7.28 -13.54 -7.80
C THR A 5 5.86 -13.74 -7.32
N GLY A 6 5.33 -12.81 -6.55
CA GLY A 6 3.97 -12.86 -6.00
C GLY A 6 3.69 -11.71 -5.03
N PRO A 7 2.45 -11.60 -4.55
CA PRO A 7 2.11 -10.68 -3.47
C PRO A 7 2.69 -11.18 -2.15
N ASP A 8 2.94 -10.26 -1.23
CA ASP A 8 3.21 -10.53 0.18
C ASP A 8 2.10 -9.96 1.05
N PHE A 9 1.96 -10.50 2.26
CA PHE A 9 0.96 -10.08 3.20
C PHE A 9 1.61 -9.62 4.51
N PRO A 10 1.09 -8.59 5.18
CA PRO A 10 1.68 -8.06 6.41
C PRO A 10 1.66 -9.08 7.57
N THR A 11 0.80 -10.09 7.51
CA THR A 11 0.73 -11.18 8.49
C THR A 11 1.54 -12.42 8.11
N GLY A 12 2.30 -12.36 7.00
CA GLY A 12 3.07 -13.48 6.48
C GLY A 12 2.18 -14.59 5.90
N GLY A 13 2.56 -15.83 6.17
CA GLY A 13 1.90 -17.01 5.63
C GLY A 13 2.52 -17.53 4.33
N ILE A 14 2.05 -18.66 3.86
CA ILE A 14 2.58 -19.35 2.68
C ILE A 14 1.51 -19.42 1.59
N ILE A 15 1.81 -18.88 0.41
CA ILE A 15 0.92 -19.00 -0.75
C ILE A 15 1.12 -20.38 -1.40
N MET A 16 0.03 -21.10 -1.55
CA MET A 16 0.02 -22.44 -2.12
C MET A 16 -0.17 -22.41 -3.64
N GLY A 17 0.93 -22.63 -4.36
CA GLY A 17 0.94 -22.67 -5.82
C GLY A 17 1.00 -21.28 -6.47
N ARG A 18 1.30 -21.24 -7.79
CA ARG A 18 1.52 -20.02 -8.56
C ARG A 18 0.42 -19.70 -9.56
N SER A 19 -0.53 -20.62 -9.79
CA SER A 19 -1.58 -20.45 -10.80
C SER A 19 -2.50 -19.26 -10.51
N GLY A 20 -2.90 -19.09 -9.25
CA GLY A 20 -3.72 -17.96 -8.82
C GLY A 20 -3.01 -16.62 -8.95
N ILE A 21 -1.70 -16.57 -8.65
CA ILE A 21 -0.88 -15.38 -8.84
C ILE A 21 -0.80 -15.01 -10.32
N ARG A 22 -0.53 -16.00 -11.19
CA ARG A 22 -0.46 -15.78 -12.65
C ARG A 22 -1.79 -15.24 -13.18
N ALA A 23 -2.91 -15.84 -12.77
CA ALA A 23 -4.23 -15.36 -13.16
C ALA A 23 -4.48 -13.92 -12.72
N ALA A 24 -4.18 -13.61 -11.45
CA ALA A 24 -4.33 -12.25 -10.92
C ALA A 24 -3.49 -11.22 -11.69
N TYR A 25 -2.22 -11.50 -11.91
CA TYR A 25 -1.31 -10.57 -12.59
C TYR A 25 -1.60 -10.40 -14.07
N ALA A 26 -2.10 -11.45 -14.73
CA ALA A 26 -2.46 -11.39 -16.15
C ALA A 26 -3.81 -10.71 -16.42
N THR A 27 -4.80 -10.94 -15.57
CA THR A 27 -6.19 -10.52 -15.83
C THR A 27 -6.72 -9.46 -14.86
N GLY A 28 -6.01 -9.18 -13.78
CA GLY A 28 -6.48 -8.33 -12.69
C GLY A 28 -7.42 -9.05 -11.72
N ARG A 29 -7.71 -10.34 -11.93
CA ARG A 29 -8.52 -11.16 -11.02
C ARG A 29 -7.87 -12.52 -10.79
N GLY A 30 -7.78 -12.93 -9.53
CA GLY A 30 -7.24 -14.24 -9.16
C GLY A 30 -7.64 -14.65 -7.77
N LYS A 31 -7.41 -15.93 -7.45
CA LYS A 31 -7.64 -16.50 -6.14
C LYS A 31 -6.38 -17.24 -5.70
N VAL A 32 -5.83 -16.86 -4.59
CA VAL A 32 -4.67 -17.52 -3.98
C VAL A 32 -5.09 -18.22 -2.70
N VAL A 33 -4.49 -19.39 -2.46
CA VAL A 33 -4.66 -20.13 -1.21
C VAL A 33 -3.51 -19.74 -0.31
N VAL A 34 -3.81 -19.23 0.88
CA VAL A 34 -2.81 -18.83 1.88
C VAL A 34 -2.91 -19.77 3.07
N ARG A 35 -1.78 -20.33 3.49
CA ARG A 35 -1.66 -21.18 4.68
C ARG A 35 -0.90 -20.46 5.78
N ALA A 36 -1.25 -20.77 7.01
CA ALA A 36 -0.48 -20.44 8.19
C ALA A 36 0.93 -21.07 8.12
N LYS A 37 1.93 -20.39 8.64
CA LYS A 37 3.24 -20.98 8.85
C LYS A 37 3.22 -21.79 10.13
N THR A 38 3.58 -23.07 10.02
CA THR A 38 3.50 -24.02 11.12
C THR A 38 4.77 -24.82 11.24
N GLU A 39 5.17 -25.12 12.47
CA GLU A 39 6.33 -25.94 12.80
C GLU A 39 5.94 -27.02 13.80
N PHE A 40 6.62 -28.17 13.79
CA PHE A 40 6.46 -29.22 14.78
C PHE A 40 7.54 -29.11 15.82
N GLU A 41 7.13 -29.13 17.09
CA GLU A 41 8.06 -29.25 18.22
C GLU A 41 7.76 -30.53 19.00
N THR A 42 8.79 -31.23 19.44
CA THR A 42 8.66 -32.38 20.33
C THR A 42 8.83 -31.93 21.77
N PHE A 43 7.95 -32.33 22.66
CA PHE A 43 8.02 -32.07 24.08
C PHE A 43 7.67 -33.31 24.91
N ASN A 44 8.10 -33.38 26.16
CA ASN A 44 7.79 -34.49 27.09
C ASN A 44 7.93 -35.91 26.50
N LYS A 45 9.14 -36.24 26.11
CA LYS A 45 9.63 -37.56 25.68
C LYS A 45 9.02 -38.21 24.43
N ASP A 46 7.77 -37.93 24.01
CA ASP A 46 7.17 -38.50 22.78
C ASP A 46 5.92 -37.74 22.30
N ARG A 47 5.61 -36.60 22.88
CA ARG A 47 4.47 -35.79 22.42
C ARG A 47 4.91 -34.74 21.44
N GLN A 48 4.09 -34.51 20.43
CA GLN A 48 4.29 -33.46 19.46
C GLN A 48 3.32 -32.30 19.72
N ARG A 49 3.75 -31.09 19.37
CA ARG A 49 2.91 -29.91 19.31
C ARG A 49 3.12 -29.18 18.00
N ILE A 50 2.06 -28.57 17.49
CA ILE A 50 2.09 -27.72 16.30
C ILE A 50 2.15 -26.29 16.81
N ILE A 51 3.18 -25.57 16.34
CA ILE A 51 3.37 -24.15 16.62
C ILE A 51 2.95 -23.37 15.37
N VAL A 52 2.08 -22.38 15.54
CA VAL A 52 1.67 -21.48 14.45
C VAL A 52 2.26 -20.13 14.71
N THR A 53 3.12 -19.65 13.79
CA THR A 53 3.84 -18.38 13.91
C THR A 53 3.31 -17.31 12.99
N GLU A 54 2.63 -17.67 11.88
CA GLU A 54 2.03 -16.73 10.95
C GLU A 54 0.64 -17.20 10.53
N LEU A 55 -0.29 -16.27 10.34
CA LEU A 55 -1.66 -16.56 9.93
C LEU A 55 -1.96 -15.97 8.55
N PRO A 56 -2.90 -16.57 7.80
CA PRO A 56 -3.40 -15.97 6.58
C PRO A 56 -3.95 -14.56 6.85
N TYR A 57 -3.76 -13.69 5.88
CA TYR A 57 -4.23 -12.30 5.96
C TYR A 57 -5.74 -12.23 6.22
N GLN A 58 -6.16 -11.27 7.05
CA GLN A 58 -7.54 -11.06 7.51
C GLN A 58 -8.11 -12.16 8.42
N VAL A 59 -7.32 -13.13 8.85
CA VAL A 59 -7.77 -14.12 9.84
C VAL A 59 -7.63 -13.55 11.25
N ASN A 60 -8.73 -13.50 11.98
CA ASN A 60 -8.72 -13.11 13.39
C ASN A 60 -8.23 -14.26 14.25
N LYS A 61 -7.09 -14.08 14.92
CA LYS A 61 -6.44 -15.09 15.78
C LYS A 61 -7.38 -15.62 16.87
N ARG A 62 -8.06 -14.73 17.60
CA ARG A 62 -8.96 -15.11 18.71
C ARG A 62 -10.13 -15.96 18.22
N GLN A 63 -10.72 -15.57 17.10
CA GLN A 63 -11.82 -16.32 16.49
C GLN A 63 -11.36 -17.69 15.97
N LEU A 64 -10.17 -17.76 15.38
CA LEU A 64 -9.56 -19.02 14.94
C LEU A 64 -9.37 -19.98 16.09
N ILE A 65 -8.76 -19.54 17.21
CA ILE A 65 -8.53 -20.35 18.40
C ILE A 65 -9.87 -20.85 18.96
N LYS A 66 -10.89 -19.99 19.06
CA LYS A 66 -12.24 -20.36 19.50
C LYS A 66 -12.86 -21.43 18.59
N THR A 67 -12.78 -21.24 17.28
CA THR A 67 -13.31 -22.20 16.29
C THR A 67 -12.62 -23.56 16.40
N ILE A 68 -11.29 -23.60 16.57
CA ILE A 68 -10.54 -24.86 16.77
C ILE A 68 -11.03 -25.55 18.07
N ALA A 69 -11.14 -24.82 19.16
CA ALA A 69 -11.60 -25.37 20.44
C ALA A 69 -13.03 -25.93 20.35
N GLU A 70 -13.94 -25.24 19.68
CA GLU A 70 -15.32 -25.71 19.43
C GLU A 70 -15.32 -27.00 18.59
N GLN A 71 -14.53 -27.06 17.51
CA GLN A 71 -14.45 -28.26 16.68
C GLN A 71 -13.84 -29.47 17.41
N VAL A 72 -12.87 -29.22 18.31
CA VAL A 72 -12.33 -30.27 19.18
C VAL A 72 -13.41 -30.78 20.16
N LYS A 73 -14.16 -29.87 20.76
CA LYS A 73 -15.29 -30.22 21.67
C LYS A 73 -16.37 -31.01 20.94
N ASP A 74 -16.70 -30.65 19.72
CA ASP A 74 -17.70 -31.31 18.86
C ASP A 74 -17.16 -32.60 18.22
N LYS A 75 -15.93 -33.01 18.56
CA LYS A 75 -15.25 -34.22 18.01
C LYS A 75 -15.10 -34.23 16.48
N ARG A 76 -15.10 -33.04 15.85
CA ARG A 76 -14.81 -32.87 14.42
C ARG A 76 -13.32 -32.87 14.13
N LEU A 77 -12.52 -32.35 15.08
CA LEU A 77 -11.07 -32.44 15.08
C LEU A 77 -10.63 -33.32 16.24
N ASP A 78 -10.04 -34.48 15.91
CA ASP A 78 -9.46 -35.37 16.89
C ASP A 78 -7.93 -35.25 16.91
N GLY A 79 -7.30 -35.80 17.95
CA GLY A 79 -5.85 -35.80 18.11
C GLY A 79 -5.27 -34.57 18.80
N ILE A 80 -6.08 -33.57 19.17
CA ILE A 80 -5.67 -32.39 19.92
C ILE A 80 -5.95 -32.61 21.41
N SER A 81 -4.96 -32.33 22.27
CA SER A 81 -5.09 -32.44 23.75
C SER A 81 -5.26 -31.08 24.40
N ASP A 82 -4.58 -30.03 23.90
CA ASP A 82 -4.65 -28.68 24.45
C ASP A 82 -4.39 -27.62 23.37
N LEU A 83 -4.88 -26.40 23.61
CA LEU A 83 -4.75 -25.27 22.71
C LEU A 83 -4.51 -23.98 23.50
N ARG A 84 -3.36 -23.34 23.29
CA ARG A 84 -2.96 -22.14 24.01
C ARG A 84 -2.49 -21.02 23.06
N ASP A 85 -2.71 -19.79 23.47
CA ASP A 85 -2.11 -18.60 22.86
C ASP A 85 -0.92 -18.14 23.73
N GLU A 86 0.25 -18.36 23.24
CA GLU A 86 1.52 -17.96 23.86
C GLU A 86 2.15 -16.73 23.16
N THR A 87 1.34 -15.95 22.46
CA THR A 87 1.80 -14.74 21.77
C THR A 87 2.34 -13.72 22.78
N ASP A 88 3.54 -13.25 22.53
CA ASP A 88 4.23 -12.25 23.34
C ASP A 88 4.84 -11.13 22.47
N ARG A 89 5.70 -10.29 23.06
CA ARG A 89 6.43 -9.22 22.36
C ARG A 89 7.42 -9.72 21.29
N ASN A 90 7.78 -11.00 21.32
CA ASN A 90 8.72 -11.60 20.35
C ASN A 90 7.99 -12.08 19.08
N GLY A 91 6.65 -12.17 19.13
CA GLY A 91 5.85 -12.55 17.98
C GLY A 91 4.64 -13.40 18.32
N MET A 92 3.90 -13.73 17.27
CA MET A 92 2.73 -14.60 17.39
C MET A 92 3.16 -16.05 17.60
N ARG A 93 2.52 -16.69 18.58
CA ARG A 93 2.74 -18.10 18.88
C ARG A 93 1.44 -18.76 19.38
N ILE A 94 0.83 -19.57 18.54
CA ILE A 94 -0.29 -20.42 18.92
C ILE A 94 0.25 -21.85 19.06
N VAL A 95 -0.01 -22.47 20.21
CA VAL A 95 0.46 -23.81 20.52
C VAL A 95 -0.73 -24.77 20.52
N ILE A 96 -0.64 -25.81 19.69
CA ILE A 96 -1.63 -26.88 19.58
C ILE A 96 -0.94 -28.18 20.01
N GLU A 97 -1.22 -28.65 21.24
CA GLU A 97 -0.67 -29.89 21.75
C GLU A 97 -1.43 -31.11 21.24
N LEU A 98 -0.69 -32.12 20.82
CA LEU A 98 -1.28 -33.35 20.30
C LEU A 98 -1.39 -34.44 21.36
N LYS A 99 -2.36 -35.33 21.21
CA LYS A 99 -2.45 -36.58 22.01
C LYS A 99 -1.26 -37.46 21.66
N LYS A 100 -0.85 -38.34 22.61
CA LYS A 100 0.34 -39.20 22.49
C LYS A 100 0.36 -40.05 21.21
N ASP A 101 -0.80 -40.57 20.82
CA ASP A 101 -0.93 -41.50 19.69
C ASP A 101 -1.41 -40.78 18.39
N ALA A 102 -1.46 -39.45 18.37
CA ALA A 102 -1.92 -38.69 17.23
C ALA A 102 -0.80 -38.48 16.19
N ASN A 103 -1.11 -38.74 14.93
CA ASN A 103 -0.21 -38.39 13.84
C ASN A 103 -0.31 -36.87 13.55
N GLY A 104 0.75 -36.12 13.87
CA GLY A 104 0.79 -34.66 13.75
C GLY A 104 0.47 -34.15 12.35
N GLN A 105 0.95 -34.84 11.30
CA GLN A 105 0.71 -34.43 9.92
C GLN A 105 -0.78 -34.60 9.53
N VAL A 106 -1.44 -35.65 10.02
CA VAL A 106 -2.87 -35.86 9.76
C VAL A 106 -3.70 -34.79 10.45
N VAL A 107 -3.38 -34.49 11.72
CA VAL A 107 -4.06 -33.44 12.48
C VAL A 107 -3.86 -32.08 11.79
N LEU A 108 -2.64 -31.74 11.37
CA LEU A 108 -2.36 -30.50 10.67
C LEU A 108 -3.14 -30.38 9.35
N ASN A 109 -3.20 -31.45 8.57
CA ASN A 109 -3.97 -31.47 7.32
C ASN A 109 -5.48 -31.26 7.57
N ASN A 110 -6.02 -31.83 8.65
CA ASN A 110 -7.40 -31.62 9.05
C ASN A 110 -7.64 -30.18 9.51
N LEU A 111 -6.71 -29.60 10.25
CA LEU A 111 -6.74 -28.18 10.63
C LEU A 111 -6.76 -27.25 9.41
N PHE A 112 -5.90 -27.49 8.42
CA PHE A 112 -5.92 -26.72 7.16
C PHE A 112 -7.25 -26.88 6.39
N LYS A 113 -7.83 -28.05 6.41
CA LYS A 113 -9.09 -28.33 5.70
C LYS A 113 -10.32 -27.74 6.36
N GLN A 114 -10.36 -27.70 7.71
CA GLN A 114 -11.56 -27.40 8.48
C GLN A 114 -11.52 -26.01 9.14
N THR A 115 -10.38 -25.33 9.15
CA THR A 115 -10.22 -24.06 9.84
C THR A 115 -9.60 -22.98 8.97
N ALA A 116 -9.60 -21.75 9.45
CA ALA A 116 -8.97 -20.62 8.76
C ALA A 116 -7.43 -20.62 8.83
N LEU A 117 -6.78 -21.69 9.32
CA LEU A 117 -5.34 -21.91 9.13
C LEU A 117 -4.97 -22.02 7.65
N GLN A 118 -5.91 -22.35 6.79
CA GLN A 118 -5.83 -22.18 5.36
C GLN A 118 -7.06 -21.42 4.88
N SER A 119 -6.85 -20.33 4.16
CA SER A 119 -7.93 -19.53 3.59
C SER A 119 -7.66 -19.17 2.13
N ASN A 120 -8.73 -18.83 1.43
CA ASN A 120 -8.64 -18.31 0.07
C ASN A 120 -8.68 -16.80 0.10
N PHE A 121 -7.70 -16.16 -0.53
CA PHE A 121 -7.68 -14.72 -0.73
C PHE A 121 -7.99 -14.39 -2.19
N SER A 122 -9.03 -13.60 -2.41
CA SER A 122 -9.41 -13.15 -3.76
C SER A 122 -8.73 -11.84 -4.08
N ILE A 123 -7.95 -11.82 -5.15
CA ILE A 123 -7.26 -10.64 -5.65
C ILE A 123 -8.13 -9.99 -6.72
N ILE A 124 -8.43 -8.70 -6.55
CA ILE A 124 -9.14 -7.87 -7.52
C ILE A 124 -8.35 -6.57 -7.65
N MET A 125 -7.68 -6.38 -8.79
CA MET A 125 -6.83 -5.22 -9.04
C MET A 125 -7.65 -4.11 -9.70
N LEU A 126 -8.52 -3.48 -8.91
CA LEU A 126 -9.35 -2.35 -9.32
C LEU A 126 -8.56 -1.05 -9.14
N ALA A 127 -8.47 -0.26 -10.21
CA ALA A 127 -7.86 1.06 -10.19
C ALA A 127 -8.74 2.09 -10.90
N LEU A 128 -8.51 3.35 -10.60
CA LEU A 128 -9.11 4.47 -11.33
C LEU A 128 -8.14 4.91 -12.43
N VAL A 129 -8.59 4.88 -13.65
CA VAL A 129 -7.84 5.33 -14.84
C VAL A 129 -8.42 6.64 -15.39
N ASP A 130 -7.80 7.20 -16.41
CA ASP A 130 -8.26 8.43 -17.08
C ASP A 130 -8.47 9.60 -16.09
N ASN A 131 -7.40 9.99 -15.38
CA ASN A 131 -7.42 11.04 -14.36
C ASN A 131 -8.50 10.80 -13.27
N GLN A 132 -8.62 9.57 -12.79
CA GLN A 132 -9.53 9.13 -11.73
C GLN A 132 -11.03 9.16 -12.10
N LYS A 133 -11.35 9.14 -13.39
CA LYS A 133 -12.75 9.22 -13.84
C LYS A 133 -13.38 7.85 -14.04
N GLN A 134 -12.58 6.81 -14.36
CA GLN A 134 -13.12 5.51 -14.73
C GLN A 134 -12.54 4.37 -13.90
N PRO A 135 -13.35 3.64 -13.12
CA PRO A 135 -12.91 2.41 -12.44
C PRO A 135 -12.72 1.29 -13.46
N LYS A 136 -11.56 0.61 -13.42
CA LYS A 136 -11.24 -0.50 -14.32
C LYS A 136 -10.42 -1.56 -13.61
N ILE A 137 -10.69 -2.82 -13.92
CA ILE A 137 -9.85 -3.93 -13.48
C ILE A 137 -8.69 -4.07 -14.45
N LEU A 138 -7.47 -4.00 -13.93
CA LEU A 138 -6.25 -3.95 -14.71
C LEU A 138 -5.35 -5.14 -14.40
N SER A 139 -4.59 -5.61 -15.40
CA SER A 139 -3.45 -6.49 -15.15
C SER A 139 -2.34 -5.74 -14.40
N LEU A 140 -1.41 -6.46 -13.78
CA LEU A 140 -0.28 -5.84 -13.10
C LEU A 140 0.52 -4.92 -14.04
N ARG A 141 0.76 -5.35 -15.29
CA ARG A 141 1.44 -4.53 -16.29
C ARG A 141 0.68 -3.22 -16.57
N GLN A 142 -0.61 -3.30 -16.80
CA GLN A 142 -1.44 -2.11 -17.03
C GLN A 142 -1.42 -1.14 -15.85
N ILE A 143 -1.42 -1.64 -14.60
CA ILE A 143 -1.28 -0.79 -13.42
C ILE A 143 0.05 -0.04 -13.44
N LEU A 144 1.15 -0.72 -13.79
CA LEU A 144 2.47 -0.09 -13.88
C LEU A 144 2.53 0.95 -15.01
N ASP A 145 1.95 0.65 -16.18
CA ASP A 145 1.88 1.58 -17.30
C ASP A 145 1.07 2.84 -16.93
N GLU A 146 -0.08 2.69 -16.31
CA GLU A 146 -0.91 3.81 -15.80
C GLU A 146 -0.20 4.61 -14.71
N TYR A 147 0.51 3.94 -13.81
CA TYR A 147 1.32 4.61 -12.78
C TYR A 147 2.42 5.48 -13.40
N LEU A 148 3.15 4.96 -14.38
CA LEU A 148 4.20 5.72 -15.08
C LEU A 148 3.61 6.92 -15.82
N ALA A 149 2.50 6.73 -16.54
CA ALA A 149 1.79 7.82 -17.21
C ALA A 149 1.35 8.90 -16.20
N HIS A 150 0.83 8.50 -15.06
CA HIS A 150 0.46 9.42 -13.99
C HIS A 150 1.66 10.19 -13.45
N GLN A 151 2.80 9.54 -13.18
CA GLN A 151 4.03 10.18 -12.71
C GLN A 151 4.53 11.23 -13.72
N MET A 152 4.53 10.90 -15.00
CA MET A 152 4.92 11.85 -16.08
C MET A 152 3.99 13.08 -16.11
N ASN A 153 2.69 12.87 -15.98
CA ASN A 153 1.70 13.95 -15.92
C ASN A 153 1.93 14.87 -14.70
N VAL A 154 2.10 14.28 -13.52
CA VAL A 154 2.36 15.04 -12.28
C VAL A 154 3.64 15.86 -12.40
N LEU A 155 4.73 15.25 -12.89
CA LEU A 155 6.01 15.93 -13.08
C LEU A 155 5.87 17.11 -14.06
N THR A 156 5.23 16.89 -15.20
CA THR A 156 4.99 17.93 -16.20
C THR A 156 4.20 19.10 -15.61
N ARG A 157 3.10 18.84 -14.92
CA ARG A 157 2.27 19.87 -14.29
C ARG A 157 3.04 20.65 -13.21
N ARG A 158 3.82 19.95 -12.39
CA ARG A 158 4.68 20.57 -11.38
C ARG A 158 5.69 21.50 -12.02
N THR A 159 6.43 21.02 -13.04
CA THR A 159 7.43 21.83 -13.74
C THR A 159 6.80 23.05 -14.43
N GLN A 160 5.63 22.90 -15.04
CA GLN A 160 4.88 24.02 -15.60
C GLN A 160 4.49 25.05 -14.54
N TYR A 161 4.09 24.61 -13.37
CA TYR A 161 3.78 25.53 -12.26
C TYR A 161 5.03 26.30 -11.80
N ASP A 162 6.14 25.57 -11.57
CA ASP A 162 7.40 26.17 -11.13
C ASP A 162 7.93 27.16 -12.17
N LEU A 163 7.85 26.81 -13.46
CA LEU A 163 8.24 27.71 -14.57
C LEU A 163 7.40 28.99 -14.55
N ARG A 164 6.07 28.87 -14.45
CA ARG A 164 5.19 30.04 -14.40
C ARG A 164 5.55 30.94 -13.20
N LYS A 165 5.79 30.37 -12.04
CA LYS A 165 6.20 31.13 -10.84
C LYS A 165 7.54 31.83 -11.02
N ALA A 166 8.50 31.17 -11.64
CA ALA A 166 9.79 31.79 -11.96
C ALA A 166 9.63 32.93 -12.98
N GLN A 167 8.81 32.77 -14.02
CA GLN A 167 8.51 33.81 -14.99
C GLN A 167 7.80 35.00 -14.36
N GLU A 168 6.77 34.80 -13.52
CA GLU A 168 6.12 35.86 -12.77
C GLU A 168 7.10 36.64 -11.90
N ARG A 169 8.05 35.97 -11.27
CA ARG A 169 9.09 36.63 -10.46
C ARG A 169 10.12 37.38 -11.31
N ALA A 170 10.56 36.78 -12.42
CA ALA A 170 11.49 37.43 -13.35
C ALA A 170 10.88 38.74 -13.90
N HIS A 171 9.63 38.69 -14.33
CA HIS A 171 8.90 39.84 -14.84
C HIS A 171 8.83 41.01 -13.84
N LEU A 172 8.54 40.72 -12.55
CA LEU A 172 8.60 41.75 -11.50
C LEU A 172 10.02 42.32 -11.31
N LEU A 173 11.04 41.48 -11.37
CA LEU A 173 12.44 41.91 -11.21
C LEU A 173 12.89 42.77 -12.37
N GLU A 174 12.43 42.50 -13.59
CA GLU A 174 12.71 43.34 -14.77
C GLU A 174 12.13 44.76 -14.57
N GLY A 175 10.90 44.89 -14.07
CA GLY A 175 10.31 46.18 -13.74
C GLY A 175 11.08 46.90 -12.63
N LEU A 176 11.50 46.17 -11.56
CA LEU A 176 12.31 46.76 -10.50
C LEU A 176 13.70 47.23 -10.97
N LEU A 177 14.34 46.53 -11.92
CA LEU A 177 15.61 46.96 -12.55
C LEU A 177 15.41 48.28 -13.30
N ILE A 178 14.37 48.40 -14.12
CA ILE A 178 14.05 49.65 -14.83
C ILE A 178 13.85 50.80 -13.82
N ALA A 179 13.14 50.54 -12.71
CA ALA A 179 12.95 51.53 -11.67
C ALA A 179 14.25 51.92 -10.96
N GLN A 180 15.16 50.95 -10.74
CA GLN A 180 16.47 51.18 -10.11
C GLN A 180 17.37 52.03 -11.00
N ASP A 181 17.42 51.72 -12.31
CA ASP A 181 18.23 52.45 -13.25
C ASP A 181 17.76 53.91 -13.46
N ASN A 182 16.47 54.20 -13.16
CA ASN A 182 15.88 55.52 -13.33
C ASN A 182 15.31 56.04 -11.98
N ILE A 183 15.95 55.77 -10.88
CA ILE A 183 15.41 55.97 -9.53
C ILE A 183 15.00 57.43 -9.24
N ASP A 184 15.81 58.40 -9.67
CA ASP A 184 15.53 59.83 -9.44
C ASP A 184 14.28 60.31 -10.20
N GLU A 185 14.07 59.82 -11.45
CA GLU A 185 12.88 60.14 -12.25
C GLU A 185 11.65 59.44 -11.66
N VAL A 186 11.77 58.22 -11.22
CA VAL A 186 10.67 57.48 -10.52
C VAL A 186 10.24 58.23 -9.27
N ILE A 187 11.18 58.66 -8.43
CA ILE A 187 10.88 59.47 -7.22
C ILE A 187 10.23 60.80 -7.61
N HIS A 188 10.70 61.46 -8.63
CA HIS A 188 10.11 62.73 -9.12
C HIS A 188 8.66 62.53 -9.57
N ILE A 189 8.38 61.49 -10.37
CA ILE A 189 7.01 61.19 -10.83
C ILE A 189 6.10 60.91 -9.66
N ILE A 190 6.51 60.09 -8.68
CA ILE A 190 5.71 59.73 -7.51
C ILE A 190 5.41 60.99 -6.68
N ARG A 191 6.40 61.84 -6.44
CA ARG A 191 6.21 63.08 -5.62
C ARG A 191 5.38 64.15 -6.32
N THR A 192 5.38 64.22 -7.65
CA THR A 192 4.61 65.23 -8.42
C THR A 192 3.27 64.75 -8.88
N SER A 193 2.89 63.49 -8.61
CA SER A 193 1.62 62.91 -8.99
C SER A 193 0.67 62.87 -7.80
N TYR A 194 -0.57 63.33 -7.98
CA TYR A 194 -1.56 63.34 -6.93
C TYR A 194 -2.29 62.00 -6.83
N ASP A 195 -2.84 61.48 -7.95
CA ASP A 195 -3.59 60.21 -8.00
C ASP A 195 -3.22 59.30 -9.18
N ASN A 196 -2.34 59.73 -10.09
CA ASN A 196 -2.06 59.03 -11.32
C ASN A 196 -0.59 58.56 -11.45
N ALA A 197 0.12 58.40 -10.32
CA ALA A 197 1.53 57.99 -10.33
C ALA A 197 1.76 56.66 -11.04
N LYS A 198 0.92 55.65 -10.80
CA LYS A 198 0.97 54.34 -11.43
C LYS A 198 0.87 54.47 -12.94
N GLN A 199 -0.11 55.15 -13.45
CA GLN A 199 -0.31 55.31 -14.90
C GLN A 199 0.85 56.04 -15.55
N ARG A 200 1.37 57.11 -14.93
CA ARG A 200 2.54 57.84 -15.43
C ARG A 200 3.82 56.99 -15.46
N LEU A 201 4.03 56.13 -14.44
CA LEU A 201 5.16 55.17 -14.42
C LEU A 201 5.02 54.15 -15.55
N MET A 202 3.83 53.57 -15.73
CA MET A 202 3.52 52.63 -16.80
C MET A 202 3.79 53.23 -18.18
N GLU A 203 3.26 54.46 -18.43
CA GLU A 203 3.45 55.15 -19.71
C GLU A 203 4.94 55.56 -19.95
N ARG A 204 5.63 56.05 -18.93
CA ARG A 204 6.98 56.55 -19.03
C ARG A 204 8.02 55.46 -19.25
N PHE A 205 7.90 54.34 -18.54
CA PHE A 205 8.84 53.25 -18.54
C PHE A 205 8.34 51.98 -19.25
N SER A 206 7.20 52.04 -19.91
CA SER A 206 6.55 50.93 -20.60
C SER A 206 6.34 49.71 -19.67
N LEU A 207 6.01 49.99 -18.39
CA LEU A 207 5.73 48.97 -17.41
C LEU A 207 4.26 48.53 -17.53
N ASP A 208 4.00 47.27 -17.16
CA ASP A 208 2.61 46.80 -17.06
C ASP A 208 2.01 46.99 -15.66
N ASP A 209 0.75 46.57 -15.49
CA ASP A 209 0.01 46.75 -14.24
C ASP A 209 0.61 45.98 -13.06
N VAL A 210 1.31 44.87 -13.33
CA VAL A 210 1.92 44.00 -12.33
C VAL A 210 3.30 44.51 -11.91
N GLN A 211 4.08 45.03 -12.84
CA GLN A 211 5.37 45.68 -12.60
C GLN A 211 5.26 46.96 -11.82
#